data_c74b845473a11612eb1b121bab67080b
#
_entry.id   c74b845473a11612eb1b121bab67080b
#
_cell.length_a   1.000
_cell.length_b   1.000
_cell.length_c   1.000
_cell.angle_alpha   90.00
_cell.angle_beta   90.00
_cell.angle_gamma   90.00
#
_symmetry.space_group_name_H-M   'P 1'
#
loop_
_entity.id
_entity.type
_entity.pdbx_description
1 polymer ?
#
loop_
_entity_poly.entity_id
_entity_poly.type
_entity_poly.pdbx_seq_one_letter_code
_entity_poly.pdbx_strand_id
1 'polypeptide(L)'
;MFHRGQVLLVKRKTPPYANQWAIPGGKVRFGESLKAAAEREVFEETGIKILAGEPIFTFEIIQNDHNGPCLHYVVIDLEANYLSGVLTAGDDASDAAWFDPISVKNIDLNQITRDLLITKYEFIKA
;
A
#
# COMPACT_ATOMS: atom_id res chain seq x y z
N MET A 1 5.55 4.56 -0.44
CA MET A 1 6.83 5.11 0.05
C MET A 1 7.93 4.83 -0.96
N PHE A 2 8.69 5.84 -1.26
CA PHE A 2 9.83 5.76 -2.17
C PHE A 2 11.14 5.89 -1.40
N HIS A 3 12.12 5.11 -1.79
CA HIS A 3 13.44 5.16 -1.20
C HIS A 3 14.49 4.70 -2.22
N ARG A 4 15.50 5.52 -2.47
CA ARG A 4 16.58 5.23 -3.43
C ARG A 4 16.09 4.83 -4.83
N GLY A 5 15.07 5.53 -5.33
CA GLY A 5 14.50 5.27 -6.66
C GLY A 5 13.62 4.03 -6.74
N GLN A 6 13.24 3.44 -5.61
CA GLN A 6 12.38 2.27 -5.55
C GLN A 6 11.14 2.56 -4.73
N VAL A 7 10.06 1.83 -5.01
CA VAL A 7 8.81 1.89 -4.25
C VAL A 7 8.64 0.61 -3.44
N LEU A 8 8.18 0.76 -2.20
CA LEU A 8 7.87 -0.39 -1.33
C LEU A 8 6.46 -0.89 -1.60
N LEU A 9 6.35 -2.15 -1.96
CA LEU A 9 5.06 -2.81 -2.18
C LEU A 9 5.00 -4.12 -1.40
N VAL A 10 3.77 -4.55 -1.12
CA VAL A 10 3.48 -5.83 -0.49
C VAL A 10 2.56 -6.65 -1.38
N LYS A 11 2.71 -7.97 -1.32
CA LYS A 11 1.79 -8.90 -1.97
C LYS A 11 0.71 -9.30 -0.97
N ARG A 12 -0.53 -9.01 -1.29
CA ARG A 12 -1.66 -9.22 -0.37
C ARG A 12 -2.00 -10.70 -0.24
N LYS A 13 -2.26 -11.16 0.99
CA LYS A 13 -2.76 -12.52 1.26
C LYS A 13 -4.26 -12.62 1.08
N THR A 14 -5.00 -11.57 1.42
CA THR A 14 -6.46 -11.61 1.62
C THR A 14 -7.19 -10.67 0.68
N PRO A 15 -8.49 -10.95 0.39
CA PRO A 15 -9.34 -10.00 -0.32
C PRO A 15 -9.51 -8.69 0.44
N PRO A 16 -9.76 -7.56 -0.26
CA PRO A 16 -9.81 -7.44 -1.70
C PRO A 16 -8.43 -7.48 -2.33
N TYR A 17 -8.37 -7.90 -3.61
CA TYR A 17 -7.15 -7.95 -4.41
C TYR A 17 -6.06 -8.92 -3.89
N ALA A 18 -6.49 -10.09 -3.40
CA ALA A 18 -5.56 -11.13 -2.96
C ALA A 18 -4.55 -11.49 -4.06
N ASN A 19 -3.31 -11.77 -3.65
CA ASN A 19 -2.18 -12.12 -4.52
C ASN A 19 -1.69 -11.00 -5.45
N GLN A 20 -2.23 -9.80 -5.34
CA GLN A 20 -1.72 -8.64 -6.08
C GLN A 20 -0.76 -7.82 -5.21
N TRP A 21 0.18 -7.18 -5.88
CA TRP A 21 1.09 -6.22 -5.24
C TRP A 21 0.41 -4.86 -5.12
N ALA A 22 0.55 -4.26 -3.96
CA ALA A 22 -0.08 -2.98 -3.63
C ALA A 22 0.76 -2.22 -2.61
N ILE A 23 0.40 -0.96 -2.40
CA ILE A 23 0.95 -0.14 -1.32
C ILE A 23 0.62 -0.80 0.02
N PRO A 24 1.58 -0.90 0.96
CA PRO A 24 1.29 -1.43 2.28
C PRO A 24 0.31 -0.54 3.04
N GLY A 25 -0.51 -1.16 3.87
CA GLY A 25 -1.49 -0.46 4.68
C GLY A 25 -2.52 -1.40 5.26
N GLY A 26 -3.41 -0.87 6.05
CA GLY A 26 -4.45 -1.65 6.71
C GLY A 26 -5.47 -0.75 7.38
N LYS A 27 -6.17 -1.30 8.36
CA LYS A 27 -7.28 -0.64 9.04
C LYS A 27 -6.78 0.24 10.18
N VAL A 28 -7.39 1.42 10.30
CA VAL A 28 -7.19 2.29 11.46
C VAL A 28 -7.91 1.68 12.66
N ARG A 29 -7.23 1.62 13.79
CA ARG A 29 -7.83 1.16 15.05
C ARG A 29 -8.53 2.32 15.74
N PHE A 30 -9.54 2.01 16.53
CA PHE A 30 -10.24 3.03 17.31
C PHE A 30 -9.26 3.82 18.19
N GLY A 31 -9.31 5.15 18.07
CA GLY A 31 -8.42 6.04 18.82
C GLY A 31 -7.02 6.23 18.23
N GLU A 32 -6.69 5.51 17.17
CA GLU A 32 -5.41 5.63 16.47
C GLU A 32 -5.48 6.72 15.41
N SER A 33 -4.45 7.56 15.30
CA SER A 33 -4.39 8.55 14.22
C SER A 33 -4.07 7.86 12.88
N LEU A 34 -4.37 8.54 11.77
CA LEU A 34 -4.03 8.03 10.44
C LEU A 34 -2.53 7.78 10.30
N LYS A 35 -1.70 8.71 10.80
CA LYS A 35 -0.25 8.58 10.74
C LYS A 35 0.25 7.40 11.56
N ALA A 36 -0.25 7.24 12.78
CA ALA A 36 0.11 6.11 13.64
C ALA A 36 -0.32 4.77 13.03
N ALA A 37 -1.52 4.72 12.43
CA ALA A 37 -2.00 3.52 11.74
C ALA A 37 -1.10 3.14 10.57
N ALA A 38 -0.71 4.10 9.74
CA ALA A 38 0.18 3.87 8.61
C ALA A 38 1.55 3.36 9.06
N GLU A 39 2.12 3.98 10.08
CA GLU A 39 3.42 3.58 10.63
C GLU A 39 3.38 2.17 11.21
N ARG A 40 2.32 1.84 11.94
CA ARG A 40 2.12 0.50 12.50
C ARG A 40 1.93 -0.56 11.41
N GLU A 41 1.03 -0.31 10.46
CA GLU A 41 0.73 -1.28 9.40
C GLU A 41 1.93 -1.55 8.50
N VAL A 42 2.66 -0.52 8.11
CA VAL A 42 3.87 -0.71 7.29
C VAL A 42 4.90 -1.54 8.05
N PHE A 43 5.09 -1.27 9.34
CA PHE A 43 6.02 -2.06 10.15
C PHE A 43 5.57 -3.53 10.29
N GLU A 44 4.29 -3.77 10.56
CA GLU A 44 3.76 -5.13 10.68
C GLU A 44 3.90 -5.93 9.38
N GLU A 45 3.69 -5.28 8.24
CA GLU A 45 3.72 -5.96 6.94
C GLU A 45 5.12 -6.07 6.34
N THR A 46 6.03 -5.17 6.66
CA THR A 46 7.32 -5.06 5.96
C THR A 46 8.54 -5.03 6.85
N GLY A 47 8.40 -4.84 8.16
CA GLY A 47 9.53 -4.63 9.06
C GLY A 47 10.20 -3.26 8.93
N ILE A 48 9.68 -2.37 8.09
CA ILE A 48 10.25 -1.06 7.84
C ILE A 48 9.59 -0.01 8.74
N LYS A 49 10.41 0.80 9.40
CA LYS A 49 9.94 1.96 10.16
C LYS A 49 9.91 3.16 9.26
N ILE A 50 8.77 3.84 9.24
CA ILE A 50 8.54 5.03 8.44
C ILE A 50 8.12 6.21 9.30
N LEU A 51 8.28 7.40 8.75
CA LEU A 51 7.62 8.60 9.23
C LEU A 51 6.49 8.93 8.25
N ALA A 52 5.24 8.80 8.70
CA ALA A 52 4.08 9.13 7.87
C ALA A 52 3.90 10.64 7.77
N GLY A 53 3.57 11.08 6.57
CA GLY A 53 3.30 12.49 6.26
C GLY A 53 1.84 12.75 5.96
N GLU A 54 1.59 13.74 5.11
CA GLU A 54 0.24 14.18 4.79
C GLU A 54 -0.47 13.26 3.79
N PRO A 55 -1.81 13.26 3.78
CA PRO A 55 -2.57 12.56 2.74
C PRO A 55 -2.25 13.09 1.35
N ILE A 56 -2.10 12.16 0.40
CA ILE A 56 -1.79 12.48 -0.99
C ILE A 56 -2.86 12.01 -1.95
N PHE A 57 -3.64 11.01 -1.56
CA PHE A 57 -4.66 10.42 -2.41
C PHE A 57 -5.73 9.75 -1.57
N THR A 58 -6.99 9.86 -2.01
CA THR A 58 -8.11 9.16 -1.39
C THR A 58 -8.93 8.48 -2.46
N PHE A 59 -9.45 7.30 -2.16
CA PHE A 59 -10.32 6.57 -3.06
C PHE A 59 -11.23 5.63 -2.26
N GLU A 60 -12.20 5.05 -2.94
CA GLU A 60 -13.13 4.12 -2.33
C GLU A 60 -13.01 2.75 -2.99
N ILE A 61 -13.16 1.71 -2.18
CA ILE A 61 -13.32 0.34 -2.66
C ILE A 61 -14.73 -0.09 -2.28
N ILE A 62 -15.55 -0.35 -3.28
CA ILE A 62 -16.92 -0.83 -3.09
C ILE A 62 -17.05 -2.17 -3.82
N GLN A 63 -17.36 -3.22 -3.09
CA GLN A 63 -17.63 -4.53 -3.65
C GLN A 63 -19.10 -4.87 -3.44
N ASN A 64 -19.69 -5.55 -4.43
CA ASN A 64 -21.07 -5.94 -4.42
C ASN A 64 -21.19 -7.46 -4.49
N ASP A 65 -22.24 -8.00 -3.89
CA ASP A 65 -22.72 -9.35 -4.13
C ASP A 65 -24.12 -9.27 -4.74
N HIS A 66 -24.83 -10.41 -4.82
CA HIS A 66 -26.17 -10.45 -5.40
C HIS A 66 -27.22 -9.65 -4.61
N ASN A 67 -26.93 -9.23 -3.38
CA ASN A 67 -27.80 -8.39 -2.53
C ASN A 67 -27.41 -6.91 -2.56
N GLY A 68 -26.42 -6.53 -3.36
CA GLY A 68 -25.90 -5.16 -3.42
C GLY A 68 -24.55 -4.99 -2.74
N PRO A 69 -24.22 -3.77 -2.25
CA PRO A 69 -22.92 -3.53 -1.63
C PRO A 69 -22.68 -4.40 -0.40
N CYS A 70 -21.56 -5.09 -0.35
CA CYS A 70 -21.16 -5.94 0.77
C CYS A 70 -19.86 -5.51 1.45
N LEU A 71 -19.10 -4.62 0.80
CA LEU A 71 -17.87 -4.07 1.34
C LEU A 71 -17.68 -2.65 0.83
N HIS A 72 -17.37 -1.74 1.75
CA HIS A 72 -17.10 -0.34 1.39
C HIS A 72 -15.99 0.19 2.28
N TYR A 73 -14.82 0.46 1.68
CA TYR A 73 -13.70 1.11 2.35
C TYR A 73 -13.45 2.48 1.76
N VAL A 74 -13.19 3.45 2.63
CA VAL A 74 -12.56 4.71 2.25
C VAL A 74 -11.07 4.55 2.55
N VAL A 75 -10.24 4.70 1.54
CA VAL A 75 -8.80 4.51 1.65
C VAL A 75 -8.11 5.86 1.53
N ILE A 76 -7.20 6.11 2.46
CA ILE A 76 -6.43 7.34 2.51
C ILE A 76 -4.95 6.96 2.42
N ASP A 77 -4.30 7.36 1.34
CA ASP A 77 -2.86 7.15 1.16
C ASP A 77 -2.09 8.34 1.71
N LEU A 78 -1.11 8.06 2.55
CA LEU A 78 -0.24 9.07 3.14
C LEU A 78 1.14 9.01 2.51
N GLU A 79 1.81 10.15 2.42
CA GLU A 79 3.24 10.18 2.16
C GLU A 79 3.99 9.49 3.30
N ALA A 80 5.14 8.91 2.99
CA ALA A 80 5.97 8.27 4.00
C ALA A 80 7.44 8.38 3.64
N ASN A 81 8.26 8.58 4.67
CA ASN A 81 9.71 8.59 4.56
C ASN A 81 10.29 7.39 5.29
N TYR A 82 11.27 6.73 4.66
CA TYR A 82 12.01 5.64 5.27
C TYR A 82 12.83 6.16 6.44
N LEU A 83 12.74 5.50 7.58
CA LEU A 83 13.58 5.78 8.75
C LEU A 83 14.61 4.68 8.96
N SER A 84 14.17 3.45 9.07
CA SER A 84 15.05 2.31 9.38
C SER A 84 14.31 0.99 9.17
N GLY A 85 15.02 -0.10 9.37
CA GLY A 85 14.46 -1.44 9.39
C GLY A 85 14.96 -2.33 8.26
N VAL A 86 14.78 -3.62 8.45
CA VAL A 86 15.13 -4.67 7.50
C VAL A 86 13.85 -5.25 6.92
N LEU A 87 13.78 -5.32 5.60
CA LEU A 87 12.60 -5.80 4.89
C LEU A 87 12.31 -7.26 5.24
N THR A 88 11.13 -7.50 5.83
CA THR A 88 10.66 -8.82 6.21
C THR A 88 9.14 -8.83 6.09
N ALA A 89 8.61 -9.66 5.18
CA ALA A 89 7.16 -9.78 5.03
C ALA A 89 6.52 -10.35 6.30
N GLY A 90 5.38 -9.82 6.66
CA GLY A 90 4.66 -10.26 7.86
C GLY A 90 3.18 -9.90 7.80
N ASP A 91 2.43 -10.33 8.82
CA ASP A 91 1.00 -10.08 8.98
C ASP A 91 0.23 -10.50 7.72
N ASP A 92 -0.54 -9.60 7.11
CA ASP A 92 -1.37 -9.88 5.93
C ASP A 92 -0.59 -9.86 4.61
N ALA A 93 0.71 -9.68 4.64
CA ALA A 93 1.56 -9.71 3.46
C ALA A 93 2.25 -11.06 3.29
N SER A 94 2.07 -11.69 2.13
CA SER A 94 2.78 -12.92 1.79
C SER A 94 4.20 -12.64 1.29
N ASP A 95 4.44 -11.43 0.81
CA ASP A 95 5.75 -10.98 0.34
C ASP A 95 5.83 -9.46 0.45
N ALA A 96 7.04 -8.93 0.49
CA ALA A 96 7.31 -7.50 0.51
C ALA A 96 8.62 -7.25 -0.23
N ALA A 97 8.66 -6.22 -1.06
CA ALA A 97 9.85 -5.93 -1.86
C ALA A 97 9.89 -4.46 -2.29
N TRP A 98 11.09 -4.02 -2.63
CA TRP A 98 11.35 -2.75 -3.29
C TRP A 98 11.38 -2.97 -4.80
N PHE A 99 10.70 -2.12 -5.54
CA PHE A 99 10.64 -2.20 -7.00
C PHE A 99 11.10 -0.89 -7.61
N ASP A 100 11.98 -0.98 -8.61
CA ASP A 100 12.32 0.15 -9.46
C ASP A 100 11.26 0.30 -10.58
N PRO A 101 11.32 1.39 -11.40
CA PRO A 101 10.32 1.60 -12.45
C PRO A 101 10.27 0.50 -13.52
N ILE A 102 11.34 -0.28 -13.67
CA ILE A 102 11.40 -1.36 -14.65
C ILE A 102 10.81 -2.64 -14.07
N SER A 103 11.26 -3.05 -12.88
CA SER A 103 10.83 -4.30 -12.26
C SER A 103 9.34 -4.30 -11.89
N VAL A 104 8.79 -3.15 -11.54
CA VAL A 104 7.38 -3.02 -11.18
C VAL A 104 6.44 -3.36 -12.35
N LYS A 105 6.92 -3.29 -13.58
CA LYS A 105 6.12 -3.63 -14.76
C LYS A 105 5.92 -5.13 -14.95
N ASN A 106 6.70 -5.96 -14.26
CA ASN A 106 6.72 -7.41 -14.42
C ASN A 106 5.94 -8.15 -13.32
N ILE A 107 5.23 -7.43 -12.46
CA ILE A 107 4.47 -8.01 -11.36
C ILE A 107 2.97 -7.80 -11.57
N ASP A 108 2.17 -8.61 -10.88
CA ASP A 108 0.71 -8.43 -10.85
C ASP A 108 0.37 -7.27 -9.91
N LEU A 109 0.44 -6.08 -10.46
CA LEU A 109 0.25 -4.84 -9.73
C LEU A 109 -1.24 -4.49 -9.67
N ASN A 110 -1.72 -4.18 -8.46
CA ASN A 110 -3.06 -3.67 -8.25
C ASN A 110 -3.30 -2.42 -9.11
N GLN A 111 -4.46 -2.36 -9.78
CA GLN A 111 -4.76 -1.28 -10.72
C GLN A 111 -4.77 0.09 -10.05
N ILE A 112 -5.27 0.18 -8.83
CA ILE A 112 -5.31 1.46 -8.09
C ILE A 112 -3.89 1.92 -7.77
N THR A 113 -3.02 1.00 -7.36
CA THR A 113 -1.60 1.30 -7.13
C THR A 113 -0.91 1.72 -8.42
N ARG A 114 -1.20 1.05 -9.53
CA ARG A 114 -0.67 1.42 -10.85
C ARG A 114 -1.05 2.85 -11.21
N ASP A 115 -2.33 3.20 -11.05
CA ASP A 115 -2.83 4.53 -11.37
C ASP A 115 -2.15 5.61 -10.51
N LEU A 116 -1.94 5.33 -9.23
CA LEU A 116 -1.23 6.22 -8.31
C LEU A 116 0.22 6.45 -8.76
N LEU A 117 0.92 5.39 -9.12
CA LEU A 117 2.32 5.46 -9.56
C LEU A 117 2.47 6.20 -10.89
N ILE A 118 1.47 6.12 -11.77
CA ILE A 118 1.46 6.84 -13.04
C ILE A 118 1.11 8.31 -12.82
N THR A 119 -0.01 8.58 -12.16
CA THR A 119 -0.62 9.92 -12.15
C THR A 119 -0.04 10.87 -11.12
N LYS A 120 0.31 10.37 -9.93
CA LYS A 120 0.81 11.22 -8.84
C LYS A 120 2.32 11.33 -8.81
N TYR A 121 3.03 10.28 -9.18
CA TYR A 121 4.48 10.23 -9.01
C TYR A 121 5.25 10.10 -10.31
N GLU A 122 4.55 9.88 -11.43
CA GLU A 122 5.20 9.63 -12.72
C GLU A 122 6.29 8.54 -12.62
N PHE A 123 6.12 7.63 -11.67
CA PHE A 123 7.06 6.55 -11.41
C PHE A 123 7.05 5.52 -12.53
N ILE A 124 5.86 5.28 -13.10
CA ILE A 124 5.66 4.42 -14.28
C ILE A 124 5.07 5.30 -15.37
N LYS A 125 5.54 5.13 -16.59
CA LYS A 125 4.92 5.76 -17.75
C LYS A 125 3.67 4.98 -18.17
N ALA A 126 2.64 5.71 -18.56
CA ALA A 126 1.40 5.13 -19.03
C ALA A 126 1.59 4.34 -20.33
#